data_676214cb44a86d50b1644ff01b09146d
#
_entry.id   676214cb44a86d50b1644ff01b09146d
#
_cell.length_a   1.000
_cell.length_b   1.000
_cell.length_c   1.000
_cell.angle_alpha   90.00
_cell.angle_beta   90.00
_cell.angle_gamma   90.00
#
_symmetry.space_group_name_H-M   'P 1'
#
loop_
_entity.id
_entity.type
_entity.pdbx_description
1 polymer ?
#
loop_
_entity_poly.entity_id
_entity_poly.type
_entity_poly.pdbx_seq_one_letter_code
_entity_poly.pdbx_strand_id
1 'polypeptide(L)'
;MELWTGVACLVVDPNCKNFRRFGDDGKGAYVNVVAWASCEEEFKQRVEKIIPELDCIMLEIENVQLLNERMEQPDYPEDLIDMRSTAERQPADIVFGTFHTWSQSDIT
;
A
#
# COMPACT_ATOMS: atom_id res chain seq x y z
N MET A 1 11.42 14.12 8.97
CA MET A 1 10.49 13.19 8.32
C MET A 1 10.57 13.29 6.81
N GLU A 2 10.48 12.17 6.15
CA GLU A 2 10.54 12.10 4.70
C GLU A 2 9.39 11.23 4.19
N LEU A 3 9.09 11.38 2.89
CA LEU A 3 8.10 10.53 2.25
C LEU A 3 8.74 9.20 1.85
N TRP A 4 8.09 8.12 2.25
CA TRP A 4 8.48 6.74 1.93
C TRP A 4 7.40 6.09 1.08
N THR A 5 7.79 5.11 0.30
CA THR A 5 6.86 4.30 -0.48
C THR A 5 7.21 2.83 -0.35
N GLY A 6 6.24 1.99 -0.59
CA GLY A 6 6.41 0.54 -0.61
C GLY A 6 5.22 -0.11 -1.28
N VAL A 7 5.32 -1.41 -1.52
CA VAL A 7 4.24 -2.22 -2.07
C VAL A 7 3.77 -3.17 -1.00
N ALA A 8 2.54 -2.98 -0.54
CA ALA A 8 1.94 -3.86 0.46
C ALA A 8 1.21 -5.01 -0.23
N CYS A 9 1.46 -6.22 0.23
CA CYS A 9 0.75 -7.41 -0.21
C CYS A 9 -0.27 -7.76 0.86
N LEU A 10 -1.54 -7.69 0.50
CA LEU A 10 -2.64 -7.82 1.44
C LEU A 10 -3.54 -8.99 1.07
N VAL A 11 -4.18 -9.59 2.08
CA VAL A 11 -5.31 -10.50 1.88
C VAL A 11 -6.51 -9.91 2.58
N VAL A 12 -7.70 -10.14 2.04
CA VAL A 12 -8.93 -9.67 2.65
C VAL A 12 -9.27 -10.57 3.84
N ASP A 13 -9.60 -9.97 4.97
CA ASP A 13 -10.03 -10.72 6.14
C ASP A 13 -11.40 -11.34 5.83
N PRO A 14 -11.52 -12.68 5.83
CA PRO A 14 -12.77 -13.35 5.49
C PRO A 14 -13.88 -13.08 6.50
N ASN A 15 -13.55 -12.58 7.68
CA ASN A 15 -14.52 -12.25 8.71
C ASN A 15 -15.01 -10.80 8.63
N CYS A 16 -14.50 -10.02 7.69
CA CYS A 16 -14.90 -8.63 7.58
C CYS A 16 -16.24 -8.47 6.85
N LYS A 17 -16.94 -7.38 7.15
CA LYS A 17 -18.23 -7.10 6.54
C LYS A 17 -18.11 -6.68 5.08
N ASN A 18 -16.95 -6.21 4.69
CA ASN A 18 -16.68 -5.70 3.35
C ASN A 18 -15.86 -6.68 2.51
N PHE A 19 -15.98 -7.97 2.81
CA PHE A 19 -15.21 -9.00 2.12
C PHE A 19 -15.32 -8.89 0.59
N ARG A 20 -16.50 -8.57 0.08
CA ARG A 20 -16.75 -8.47 -1.35
C ARG A 20 -16.20 -7.18 -1.99
N ARG A 21 -15.68 -6.27 -1.19
CA ARG A 21 -15.12 -5.02 -1.69
C ARG A 21 -14.00 -5.24 -2.70
N PHE A 22 -13.27 -6.35 -2.55
CA PHE A 22 -12.14 -6.69 -3.40
C PHE A 22 -12.49 -7.74 -4.47
N GLY A 23 -13.77 -8.04 -4.65
CA GLY A 23 -14.23 -9.01 -5.62
C GLY A 23 -14.42 -10.41 -5.02
N ASP A 24 -15.26 -11.21 -5.66
CA ASP A 24 -15.62 -12.53 -5.14
C ASP A 24 -14.45 -13.51 -5.11
N ASP A 25 -13.53 -13.36 -6.08
CA ASP A 25 -12.36 -14.24 -6.19
C ASP A 25 -11.11 -13.63 -5.58
N GLY A 26 -11.25 -12.44 -4.98
CA GLY A 26 -10.12 -11.71 -4.45
C GLY A 26 -9.49 -12.42 -3.28
N LYS A 27 -8.37 -13.09 -3.52
CA LYS A 27 -7.58 -13.69 -2.44
C LYS A 27 -6.70 -12.64 -1.78
N GLY A 28 -6.33 -11.60 -2.54
CA GLY A 28 -5.51 -10.53 -2.02
C GLY A 28 -5.29 -9.43 -3.05
N ALA A 29 -4.44 -8.52 -2.69
CA ALA A 29 -4.12 -7.38 -3.53
C ALA A 29 -2.71 -6.87 -3.25
N TYR A 30 -2.10 -6.28 -4.27
CA TYR A 30 -0.90 -5.46 -4.12
C TYR A 30 -1.31 -4.01 -4.23
N VAL A 31 -0.75 -3.16 -3.39
CA VAL A 31 -1.07 -1.74 -3.40
C VAL A 31 0.18 -0.92 -3.09
N ASN A 32 0.39 0.14 -3.85
CA ASN A 32 1.42 1.11 -3.54
C ASN A 32 0.97 1.95 -2.35
N VAL A 33 1.90 2.25 -1.45
CA VAL A 33 1.63 3.04 -0.25
C VAL A 33 2.63 4.17 -0.17
N VAL A 34 2.18 5.36 0.19
CA VAL A 34 3.04 6.52 0.44
C VAL A 34 2.67 7.11 1.79
N ALA A 35 3.67 7.40 2.61
CA ALA A 35 3.45 8.03 3.91
C ALA A 35 4.73 8.71 4.40
N TRP A 36 4.56 9.69 5.27
CA TRP A 36 5.66 10.33 5.98
C TRP A 36 6.16 9.41 7.08
N ALA A 37 7.46 9.32 7.22
CA ALA A 37 8.09 8.59 8.31
C ALA A 37 9.53 9.07 8.50
N SER A 38 10.08 8.82 9.67
CA SER A 38 11.46 9.20 9.97
C SER A 38 12.45 8.15 9.47
N CYS A 39 12.00 6.92 9.26
CA CYS A 39 12.84 5.83 8.76
C CYS A 39 11.97 4.72 8.16
N GLU A 40 12.63 3.77 7.51
CA GLU A 40 11.95 2.64 6.87
C GLU A 40 11.09 1.84 7.86
N GLU A 41 11.63 1.57 9.04
CA GLU A 41 10.93 0.78 10.03
C GLU A 41 9.65 1.46 10.52
N GLU A 42 9.73 2.77 10.75
CA GLU A 42 8.55 3.54 11.15
C GLU A 42 7.48 3.51 10.06
N PHE A 43 7.90 3.62 8.81
CA PHE A 43 6.98 3.52 7.68
C PHE A 43 6.24 2.19 7.69
N LYS A 44 6.97 1.09 7.85
CA LYS A 44 6.38 -0.24 7.90
C LYS A 44 5.40 -0.38 9.07
N GLN A 45 5.76 0.14 10.23
CA GLN A 45 4.89 0.09 11.41
C GLN A 45 3.60 0.88 11.22
N ARG A 46 3.69 2.05 10.59
CA ARG A 46 2.52 2.88 10.31
C ARG A 46 1.58 2.18 9.35
N VAL A 47 2.11 1.57 8.29
CA VAL A 47 1.31 0.84 7.32
C VAL A 47 0.65 -0.37 7.98
N GLU A 48 1.42 -1.15 8.73
CA GLU A 48 0.91 -2.33 9.42
C GLU A 48 -0.24 -1.99 10.37
N LYS A 49 -0.15 -0.85 11.02
CA LYS A 49 -1.16 -0.41 11.99
C LYS A 49 -2.48 -0.04 11.33
N ILE A 50 -2.44 0.53 10.12
CA ILE A 50 -3.65 0.98 9.44
C ILE A 50 -4.36 -0.13 8.66
N ILE A 51 -3.63 -1.18 8.26
CA ILE A 51 -4.17 -2.23 7.41
C ILE A 51 -5.45 -2.88 7.97
N PRO A 52 -5.53 -3.20 9.28
CA PRO A 52 -6.77 -3.80 9.81
C PRO A 52 -8.01 -2.91 9.65
N GLU A 53 -7.83 -1.59 9.58
CA GLU A 53 -8.94 -0.66 9.35
C GLU A 53 -9.51 -0.76 7.93
N LEU A 54 -8.76 -1.41 7.03
CA LEU A 54 -9.20 -1.68 5.66
C LEU A 54 -9.82 -3.06 5.52
N ASP A 55 -10.06 -3.76 6.63
CA ASP A 55 -10.55 -5.14 6.64
C ASP A 55 -9.59 -6.10 5.94
N CYS A 56 -8.30 -5.82 6.03
CA CYS A 56 -7.26 -6.61 5.38
C CYS A 56 -6.22 -7.09 6.38
N ILE A 57 -5.47 -8.09 5.97
CA ILE A 57 -4.30 -8.59 6.70
C ILE A 57 -3.10 -8.39 5.79
N MET A 58 -2.06 -7.73 6.32
CA MET A 58 -0.84 -7.53 5.55
C MET A 58 0.04 -8.76 5.65
N LEU A 59 0.34 -9.38 4.50
CA LEU A 59 1.26 -10.50 4.43
C LEU A 59 2.71 -10.01 4.47
N GLU A 60 3.00 -8.97 3.70
CA GLU A 60 4.34 -8.38 3.65
C GLU A 60 4.26 -7.00 3.03
N ILE A 61 5.33 -6.24 3.18
CA ILE A 61 5.52 -4.99 2.46
C ILE A 61 6.91 -5.04 1.83
N GLU A 62 6.96 -4.79 0.53
CA GLU A 62 8.18 -4.92 -0.27
C GLU A 62 8.60 -3.59 -0.86
N ASN A 63 9.84 -3.54 -1.31
CA ASN A 63 10.40 -2.41 -2.05
C ASN A 63 10.24 -1.08 -1.32
N VAL A 64 10.41 -1.12 0.00
CA VAL A 64 10.35 0.09 0.83
C VAL A 64 11.57 0.94 0.56
N GLN A 65 11.34 2.19 0.18
CA GLN A 65 12.41 3.13 -0.14
C GLN A 65 11.87 4.56 -0.04
N LEU A 66 12.77 5.52 -0.08
CA LEU A 66 12.35 6.92 -0.14
C LEU A 66 11.58 7.17 -1.44
N LEU A 67 10.49 7.93 -1.34
CA LEU A 67 9.65 8.20 -2.51
C LEU A 67 10.45 8.89 -3.61
N ASN A 68 11.32 9.84 -3.26
CA ASN A 68 12.15 10.52 -4.24
C ASN A 68 13.05 9.55 -5.00
N GLU A 69 13.62 8.57 -4.31
CA GLU A 69 14.46 7.56 -4.94
C GLU A 69 13.66 6.69 -5.91
N ARG A 70 12.44 6.32 -5.51
CA ARG A 70 11.58 5.52 -6.37
C ARG A 70 11.17 6.28 -7.62
N MET A 71 10.89 7.56 -7.51
CA MET A 71 10.47 8.40 -8.64
C MET A 71 11.61 8.79 -9.57
N GLU A 72 12.86 8.55 -9.19
CA GLU A 72 14.01 8.71 -10.08
C GLU A 72 14.14 7.53 -11.05
N GLN A 73 13.50 6.41 -10.73
CA GLN A 73 13.51 5.25 -11.61
C GLN A 73 12.52 5.46 -12.76
N PRO A 74 12.90 5.10 -14.01
CA PRO A 74 12.08 5.44 -15.18
C PRO A 74 10.73 4.71 -15.27
N ASP A 75 10.53 3.66 -14.47
CA ASP A 75 9.34 2.82 -14.53
C ASP A 75 8.42 2.98 -13.33
N TYR A 76 8.51 4.10 -12.61
CA TYR A 76 7.65 4.28 -11.45
C TYR A 76 6.16 4.38 -11.87
N PRO A 77 5.23 3.88 -11.01
CA PRO A 77 3.80 3.98 -11.29
C PRO A 77 3.34 5.44 -11.34
N GLU A 78 2.50 5.78 -12.33
CA GLU A 78 2.01 7.16 -12.49
C GLU A 78 1.21 7.66 -11.30
N ASP A 79 0.48 6.76 -10.62
CA ASP A 79 -0.33 7.16 -9.47
C ASP A 79 0.52 7.66 -8.29
N LEU A 80 1.82 7.39 -8.27
CA LEU A 80 2.70 7.95 -7.24
C LEU A 80 2.72 9.47 -7.27
N ILE A 81 2.51 10.08 -8.43
CA ILE A 81 2.47 11.54 -8.56
C ILE A 81 1.31 12.10 -7.73
N ASP A 82 0.13 11.55 -7.89
CA ASP A 82 -1.06 11.99 -7.16
C ASP A 82 -0.97 11.61 -5.68
N MET A 83 -0.42 10.44 -5.39
CA MET A 83 -0.23 9.99 -4.02
C MET A 83 0.71 10.92 -3.26
N ARG A 84 1.78 11.36 -3.90
CA ARG A 84 2.71 12.31 -3.32
C ARG A 84 2.01 13.63 -2.96
N SER A 85 1.22 14.16 -3.90
CA SER A 85 0.46 15.38 -3.67
C SER A 85 -0.50 15.24 -2.50
N THR A 86 -1.19 14.10 -2.43
CA THR A 86 -2.11 13.83 -1.32
C THR A 86 -1.38 13.75 0.01
N ALA A 87 -0.24 13.06 0.05
CA ALA A 87 0.55 12.93 1.28
C ALA A 87 1.11 14.27 1.74
N GLU A 88 1.46 15.16 0.81
CA GLU A 88 1.95 16.49 1.15
C GLU A 88 0.83 17.37 1.73
N ARG A 89 -0.40 17.19 1.26
CA ARG A 89 -1.55 17.93 1.77
C ARG A 89 -2.09 17.35 3.07
N GLN A 90 -1.92 16.05 3.27
CA GLN A 90 -2.46 15.33 4.43
C GLN A 90 -1.35 14.50 5.08
N PRO A 91 -0.36 15.15 5.72
CA PRO A 91 0.83 14.43 6.22
C PRO A 91 0.55 13.43 7.33
N ALA A 92 -0.60 13.52 8.01
CA ALA A 92 -0.96 12.54 9.03
C ALA A 92 -1.54 11.26 8.44
N ASP A 93 -1.91 11.27 7.16
CA ASP A 93 -2.56 10.13 6.52
C ASP A 93 -1.57 9.21 5.82
N ILE A 94 -1.98 7.95 5.68
CA ILE A 94 -1.27 6.98 4.86
C ILE A 94 -2.04 6.89 3.56
N VAL A 95 -1.35 7.12 2.44
CA VAL A 95 -1.98 7.20 1.13
C VAL A 95 -1.82 5.87 0.42
N PHE A 96 -2.94 5.29 -0.02
CA PHE A 96 -2.95 4.05 -0.78
C PHE A 96 -3.27 4.35 -2.24
N GLY A 97 -2.56 3.68 -3.14
CA GLY A 97 -2.82 3.76 -4.57
C GLY A 97 -3.91 2.79 -4.99
N THR A 98 -3.87 2.42 -6.27
CA THR A 98 -4.82 1.47 -6.82
C THR A 98 -4.51 0.05 -6.34
N PHE A 99 -5.53 -0.68 -5.92
CA PHE A 99 -5.41 -2.06 -5.51
C PHE A 99 -5.37 -2.95 -6.76
N HIS A 100 -4.28 -3.71 -6.90
CA HIS A 100 -4.13 -4.69 -7.97
C HIS A 100 -4.42 -6.07 -7.39
N THR A 101 -5.68 -6.51 -7.53
CA THR A 101 -6.11 -7.78 -6.97
C THR A 101 -5.48 -8.96 -7.70
N TRP A 102 -5.25 -10.04 -6.94
CA TRP A 102 -4.78 -11.29 -7.50
C TRP A 102 -5.65 -12.43 -6.97
N SER A 103 -5.72 -13.51 -7.73
CA SER A 103 -6.44 -14.71 -7.34
C SER A 103 -5.49 -15.88 -7.44
N GLN A 104 -5.93 -17.04 -6.93
CA GLN A 104 -5.11 -18.23 -6.97
C GLN A 104 -4.76 -18.66 -8.41
N SER A 105 -5.61 -18.33 -9.38
CA SER A 105 -5.35 -18.64 -10.78
C SER A 105 -4.21 -17.81 -11.39
N ASP A 106 -3.92 -16.65 -10.81
CA ASP A 106 -2.84 -15.77 -11.28
C ASP A 106 -1.46 -16.23 -10.84
N ILE A 107 -1.40 -17.17 -9.92
CA ILE A 107 -0.17 -17.67 -9.33
C ILE A 107 0.40 -18.87 -10.09
N THR A 108 -0.39 -19.49 -10.93
CA THR A 108 0.04 -20.68 -11.68
C THR A 108 0.76 -20.34 -13.00
#